data_ad7c002ee61be31af34b8709fa43aa84
#
_entry.id   ad7c002ee61be31af34b8709fa43aa84
#
_cell.length_a   1.000
_cell.length_b   1.000
_cell.length_c   1.000
_cell.angle_alpha   90.00
_cell.angle_beta   90.00
_cell.angle_gamma   90.00
#
_symmetry.space_group_name_H-M   'P 1'
#
loop_
_entity.id
_entity.type
_entity.pdbx_description
1 polymer ?
#
loop_
_entity_poly.entity_id
_entity_poly.type
_entity_poly.pdbx_seq_one_letter_code
_entity_poly.pdbx_strand_id
1 'polypeptide(L)'
;MFVIIGYIIVFSSVIGGFIMAGGHVAALIQPAEFIIIVGAAVGAFITAHGGAPMKAIFAAVPGAFKASRYNKALYMELFALLYELLSKVRKEGLMSIEADVDDPQNSPIFSKYPIVVDDHVVIEFLCDYLRLMVGGNLNPFEIENLMDIEIETHHSEGAMPVNALARMADSLPAYG
;
A
#
# COMPACT_ATOMS: atom_id res chain seq x y z
N MET A 1 -10.68 4.27 11.68
CA MET A 1 -11.75 4.28 12.70
C MET A 1 -12.11 2.89 13.20
N PHE A 2 -12.43 1.94 12.33
CA PHE A 2 -12.78 0.56 12.73
C PHE A 2 -11.69 -0.21 13.49
N VAL A 3 -10.42 0.03 13.18
CA VAL A 3 -9.28 -0.61 13.86
C VAL A 3 -9.27 -0.28 15.35
N ILE A 4 -9.45 1.00 15.71
CA ILE A 4 -9.48 1.44 17.10
C ILE A 4 -10.66 0.82 17.84
N ILE A 5 -11.84 0.78 17.20
CA ILE A 5 -13.04 0.14 17.77
C ILE A 5 -12.78 -1.34 18.01
N GLY A 6 -12.14 -2.04 17.05
CA GLY A 6 -11.76 -3.44 17.19
C GLY A 6 -10.87 -3.69 18.40
N TYR A 7 -9.82 -2.88 18.59
CA TYR A 7 -8.95 -2.98 19.77
C TYR A 7 -9.70 -2.76 21.07
N ILE A 8 -10.57 -1.75 21.14
CA ILE A 8 -11.38 -1.48 22.36
C ILE A 8 -12.25 -2.71 22.69
N ILE A 9 -12.90 -3.32 21.69
CA ILE A 9 -13.72 -4.50 21.91
C ILE A 9 -12.88 -5.68 22.42
N VAL A 10 -11.73 -5.95 21.80
CA VAL A 10 -10.84 -7.06 22.20
C VAL A 10 -10.36 -6.86 23.63
N PHE A 11 -9.78 -5.69 23.96
CA PHE A 11 -9.28 -5.43 25.32
C PHE A 11 -10.39 -5.47 26.37
N SER A 12 -11.55 -4.89 26.08
CA SER A 12 -12.68 -4.90 27.00
C SER A 12 -13.21 -6.32 27.24
N SER A 13 -13.29 -7.13 26.20
CA SER A 13 -13.76 -8.53 26.29
C SER A 13 -12.78 -9.40 27.09
N VAL A 14 -11.47 -9.27 26.84
CA VAL A 14 -10.44 -10.05 27.53
C VAL A 14 -10.39 -9.67 29.01
N ILE A 15 -10.27 -8.38 29.31
CA ILE A 15 -10.19 -7.91 30.70
C ILE A 15 -11.49 -8.19 31.45
N GLY A 16 -12.64 -7.89 30.84
CA GLY A 16 -13.96 -8.13 31.42
C GLY A 16 -14.22 -9.59 31.69
N GLY A 17 -13.93 -10.46 30.74
CA GLY A 17 -14.07 -11.92 30.89
C GLY A 17 -13.15 -12.47 31.98
N PHE A 18 -11.91 -11.97 32.08
CA PHE A 18 -10.96 -12.39 33.09
C PHE A 18 -11.41 -11.98 34.52
N ILE A 19 -11.93 -10.76 34.68
CA ILE A 19 -12.50 -10.30 35.96
C ILE A 19 -13.74 -11.12 36.34
N MET A 20 -14.64 -11.40 35.40
CA MET A 20 -15.82 -12.22 35.63
C MET A 20 -15.48 -13.66 36.06
N ALA A 21 -14.35 -14.19 35.59
CA ALA A 21 -13.83 -15.50 36.01
C ALA A 21 -13.14 -15.47 37.38
N GLY A 22 -13.14 -14.32 38.10
CA GLY A 22 -12.49 -14.16 39.38
C GLY A 22 -10.99 -13.88 39.33
N GLY A 23 -10.46 -13.55 38.17
CA GLY A 23 -9.04 -13.21 37.97
C GLY A 23 -8.69 -11.81 38.44
N HIS A 24 -7.50 -11.63 39.00
CA HIS A 24 -6.96 -10.34 39.37
C HIS A 24 -6.21 -9.74 38.15
N VAL A 25 -6.59 -8.52 37.74
CA VAL A 25 -5.99 -7.84 36.56
C VAL A 25 -4.46 -7.72 36.67
N ALA A 26 -3.93 -7.61 37.87
CA ALA A 26 -2.48 -7.58 38.12
C ALA A 26 -1.77 -8.88 37.62
N ALA A 27 -2.46 -10.00 37.60
CA ALA A 27 -1.89 -11.25 37.07
C ALA A 27 -1.74 -11.27 35.55
N LEU A 28 -2.44 -10.40 34.81
CA LEU A 28 -2.29 -10.23 33.38
C LEU A 28 -1.04 -9.41 32.98
N ILE A 29 -0.47 -8.69 33.96
CA ILE A 29 0.70 -7.84 33.72
C ILE A 29 1.93 -8.60 34.17
N GLN A 30 2.48 -9.42 33.28
CA GLN A 30 3.70 -10.19 33.51
C GLN A 30 4.82 -9.72 32.56
N PRO A 31 5.65 -8.74 32.97
CA PRO A 31 6.67 -8.17 32.11
C PRO A 31 7.68 -9.20 31.59
N ALA A 32 7.98 -10.22 32.40
CA ALA A 32 8.92 -11.28 32.01
C ALA A 32 8.39 -12.12 30.82
N GLU A 33 7.12 -12.53 30.86
CA GLU A 33 6.49 -13.27 29.78
C GLU A 33 6.40 -12.42 28.51
N PHE A 34 6.03 -11.16 28.64
CA PHE A 34 5.98 -10.24 27.52
C PHE A 34 7.34 -10.12 26.81
N ILE A 35 8.44 -10.00 27.57
CA ILE A 35 9.80 -9.92 27.02
C ILE A 35 10.16 -11.24 26.32
N ILE A 36 9.80 -12.37 26.90
CA ILE A 36 10.10 -13.68 26.30
C ILE A 36 9.33 -13.85 24.97
N ILE A 37 8.03 -13.61 24.96
CA ILE A 37 7.18 -13.80 23.79
C ILE A 37 7.58 -12.84 22.66
N VAL A 38 7.65 -11.55 22.96
CA VAL A 38 7.98 -10.52 21.97
C VAL A 38 9.43 -10.67 21.51
N GLY A 39 10.35 -10.94 22.43
CA GLY A 39 11.76 -11.14 22.12
C GLY A 39 12.00 -12.35 21.22
N ALA A 40 11.34 -13.48 21.52
CA ALA A 40 11.41 -14.69 20.70
C ALA A 40 10.82 -14.44 19.28
N ALA A 41 9.66 -13.78 19.19
CA ALA A 41 9.03 -13.46 17.91
C ALA A 41 9.90 -12.54 17.06
N VAL A 42 10.45 -11.48 17.64
CA VAL A 42 11.36 -10.55 16.95
C VAL A 42 12.65 -11.27 16.53
N GLY A 43 13.25 -12.08 17.41
CA GLY A 43 14.42 -12.87 17.09
C GLY A 43 14.21 -13.84 15.93
N ALA A 44 13.13 -14.59 15.97
CA ALA A 44 12.73 -15.51 14.90
C ALA A 44 12.46 -14.75 13.58
N PHE A 45 11.82 -13.60 13.65
CA PHE A 45 11.56 -12.77 12.49
C PHE A 45 12.85 -12.26 11.83
N ILE A 46 13.80 -11.76 12.61
CA ILE A 46 15.11 -11.30 12.11
C ILE A 46 15.87 -12.46 11.45
N THR A 47 15.82 -13.63 12.06
CA THR A 47 16.48 -14.84 11.54
C THR A 47 15.88 -15.28 10.21
N ALA A 48 14.56 -15.18 10.06
CA ALA A 48 13.85 -15.63 8.87
C ALA A 48 13.98 -14.66 7.68
N HIS A 49 14.03 -13.36 7.92
CA HIS A 49 13.90 -12.34 6.87
C HIS A 49 15.12 -11.41 6.74
N GLY A 50 16.06 -11.45 7.68
CA GLY A 50 17.15 -10.47 7.75
C GLY A 50 16.69 -9.08 8.20
N GLY A 51 17.60 -8.11 8.18
CA GLY A 51 17.33 -6.77 8.74
C GLY A 51 16.59 -5.79 7.82
N ALA A 52 16.60 -6.03 6.50
CA ALA A 52 16.03 -5.08 5.53
C ALA A 52 14.49 -4.95 5.62
N PRO A 53 13.70 -6.03 5.72
CA PRO A 53 12.25 -5.93 5.84
C PRO A 53 11.78 -5.30 7.15
N MET A 54 12.58 -5.34 8.22
CA MET A 54 12.24 -4.75 9.51
C MET A 54 11.96 -3.25 9.40
N LYS A 55 12.81 -2.51 8.67
CA LYS A 55 12.61 -1.06 8.46
C LYS A 55 11.33 -0.78 7.69
N ALA A 56 11.03 -1.58 6.66
CA ALA A 56 9.82 -1.44 5.86
C ALA A 56 8.55 -1.70 6.69
N ILE A 57 8.58 -2.72 7.57
CA ILE A 57 7.45 -3.04 8.46
C ILE A 57 7.20 -1.91 9.46
N PHE A 58 8.24 -1.43 10.16
CA PHE A 58 8.07 -0.32 11.10
C PHE A 58 7.63 0.97 10.40
N ALA A 59 8.05 1.20 9.16
CA ALA A 59 7.58 2.33 8.36
C ALA A 59 6.12 2.17 7.90
N ALA A 60 5.64 0.95 7.71
CA ALA A 60 4.27 0.66 7.26
C ALA A 60 3.23 0.73 8.40
N VAL A 61 3.64 0.45 9.66
CA VAL A 61 2.72 0.45 10.82
C VAL A 61 1.93 1.75 10.98
N PRO A 62 2.53 2.96 10.90
CA PRO A 62 1.76 4.20 10.98
C PRO A 62 0.74 4.37 9.85
N GLY A 63 1.00 3.73 8.69
CA GLY A 63 0.09 3.72 7.55
C GLY A 63 -1.23 3.01 7.83
N ALA A 64 -1.22 1.98 8.68
CA ALA A 64 -2.42 1.24 9.06
C ALA A 64 -3.46 2.09 9.81
N PHE A 65 -3.05 3.19 10.44
CA PHE A 65 -3.93 4.12 11.14
C PHE A 65 -4.39 5.31 10.27
N LYS A 66 -3.83 5.45 9.07
CA LYS A 66 -4.22 6.50 8.12
C LYS A 66 -5.35 6.02 7.21
N ALA A 67 -6.16 6.96 6.73
CA ALA A 67 -7.13 6.68 5.68
C ALA A 67 -6.42 6.33 4.36
N SER A 68 -7.05 5.48 3.55
CA SER A 68 -6.53 5.16 2.22
C SER A 68 -6.40 6.42 1.37
N ARG A 69 -5.28 6.56 0.67
CA ARG A 69 -5.05 7.61 -0.33
C ARG A 69 -5.94 7.39 -1.57
N TYR A 70 -6.24 6.13 -1.87
CA TYR A 70 -7.05 5.74 -3.02
C TYR A 70 -8.53 5.88 -2.66
N ASN A 71 -9.12 6.98 -3.10
CA ASN A 71 -10.50 7.35 -2.84
C ASN A 71 -11.25 7.65 -4.16
N LYS A 72 -12.56 7.83 -4.07
CA LYS A 72 -13.39 8.10 -5.25
C LYS A 72 -12.93 9.35 -6.03
N ALA A 73 -12.40 10.37 -5.36
CA ALA A 73 -11.95 11.60 -6.02
C ALA A 73 -10.76 11.33 -6.94
N LEU A 74 -9.75 10.58 -6.46
CA LEU A 74 -8.59 10.18 -7.26
C LEU A 74 -9.03 9.39 -8.52
N TYR A 75 -9.92 8.42 -8.35
CA TYR A 75 -10.42 7.65 -9.50
C TYR A 75 -11.16 8.52 -10.52
N MET A 76 -11.97 9.46 -10.05
CA MET A 76 -12.70 10.34 -10.95
C MET A 76 -11.79 11.31 -11.72
N GLU A 77 -10.76 11.84 -11.06
CA GLU A 77 -9.74 12.66 -11.74
C GLU A 77 -8.91 11.82 -12.72
N LEU A 78 -8.52 10.60 -12.36
CA LEU A 78 -7.78 9.71 -13.26
C LEU A 78 -8.58 9.39 -14.53
N PHE A 79 -9.86 9.06 -14.39
CA PHE A 79 -10.72 8.81 -15.55
C PHE A 79 -10.92 10.06 -16.42
N ALA A 80 -11.05 11.24 -15.80
CA ALA A 80 -11.19 12.48 -16.54
C ALA A 80 -9.91 12.84 -17.29
N LEU A 81 -8.74 12.67 -16.65
CA LEU A 81 -7.43 12.83 -17.29
C LEU A 81 -7.25 11.89 -18.48
N LEU A 82 -7.52 10.59 -18.29
CA LEU A 82 -7.44 9.59 -19.35
C LEU A 82 -8.37 9.93 -20.52
N TYR A 83 -9.60 10.34 -20.21
CA TYR A 83 -10.55 10.77 -21.25
C TYR A 83 -10.03 11.96 -22.06
N GLU A 84 -9.43 12.96 -21.42
CA GLU A 84 -8.88 14.13 -22.10
C GLU A 84 -7.67 13.77 -22.97
N LEU A 85 -6.73 12.98 -22.45
CA LEU A 85 -5.57 12.50 -23.18
C LEU A 85 -5.98 11.65 -24.41
N LEU A 86 -6.86 10.66 -24.22
CA LEU A 86 -7.32 9.80 -25.28
C LEU A 86 -8.16 10.57 -26.33
N SER A 87 -8.89 11.60 -25.91
CA SER A 87 -9.62 12.47 -26.82
C SER A 87 -8.68 13.30 -27.69
N LYS A 88 -7.54 13.76 -27.13
CA LYS A 88 -6.49 14.46 -27.87
C LYS A 88 -5.80 13.52 -28.85
N VAL A 89 -5.43 12.31 -28.40
CA VAL A 89 -4.84 11.28 -29.25
C VAL A 89 -5.77 10.93 -30.43
N ARG A 90 -7.06 10.81 -30.19
CA ARG A 90 -8.03 10.49 -31.25
C ARG A 90 -8.16 11.61 -32.29
N LYS A 91 -8.01 12.87 -31.90
CA LYS A 91 -8.18 14.02 -32.81
C LYS A 91 -6.90 14.39 -33.54
N GLU A 92 -5.76 14.31 -32.86
CA GLU A 92 -4.50 14.88 -33.28
C GLU A 92 -3.40 13.82 -33.51
N GLY A 93 -3.72 12.57 -33.18
CA GLY A 93 -2.75 11.47 -33.26
C GLY A 93 -1.96 11.25 -31.98
N LEU A 94 -1.30 10.11 -31.89
CA LEU A 94 -0.63 9.64 -30.67
C LEU A 94 0.56 10.55 -30.27
N MET A 95 1.30 11.07 -31.22
CA MET A 95 2.41 12.00 -30.98
C MET A 95 1.99 13.32 -30.31
N SER A 96 0.71 13.68 -30.36
CA SER A 96 0.21 14.94 -29.81
C SER A 96 0.31 15.05 -28.29
N ILE A 97 0.41 13.94 -27.58
CA ILE A 97 0.52 13.90 -26.13
C ILE A 97 1.98 13.78 -25.63
N GLU A 98 2.97 13.65 -26.52
CA GLU A 98 4.38 13.44 -26.20
C GLU A 98 4.88 14.49 -25.19
N ALA A 99 4.70 15.77 -25.50
CA ALA A 99 5.13 16.86 -24.64
C ALA A 99 4.39 16.89 -23.28
N ASP A 100 3.11 16.48 -23.24
CA ASP A 100 2.34 16.42 -22.00
C ASP A 100 2.83 15.29 -21.09
N VAL A 101 3.23 14.15 -21.68
CA VAL A 101 3.68 12.97 -20.96
C VAL A 101 5.12 13.09 -20.49
N ASP A 102 5.96 13.82 -21.25
CA ASP A 102 7.37 14.04 -20.88
C ASP A 102 7.51 15.00 -19.71
N ASP A 103 6.65 16.00 -19.63
CA ASP A 103 6.64 16.97 -18.54
C ASP A 103 5.22 17.16 -17.98
N PRO A 104 4.71 16.19 -17.23
CA PRO A 104 3.35 16.22 -16.69
C PRO A 104 3.13 17.39 -15.72
N GLN A 105 4.17 17.85 -15.03
CA GLN A 105 4.06 18.94 -14.06
C GLN A 105 3.77 20.30 -14.73
N ASN A 106 4.26 20.50 -15.95
CA ASN A 106 4.04 21.73 -16.71
C ASN A 106 2.99 21.57 -17.82
N SER A 107 2.38 20.39 -17.96
CA SER A 107 1.35 20.14 -18.96
C SER A 107 0.04 20.86 -18.62
N PRO A 108 -0.58 21.56 -19.60
CA PRO A 108 -1.88 22.18 -19.44
C PRO A 108 -3.03 21.17 -19.24
N ILE A 109 -2.83 19.91 -19.60
CA ILE A 109 -3.81 18.83 -19.39
C ILE A 109 -3.68 18.32 -17.96
N PHE A 110 -2.49 17.86 -17.57
CA PHE A 110 -2.26 17.28 -16.25
C PHE A 110 -2.50 18.26 -15.10
N SER A 111 -2.20 19.55 -15.28
CA SER A 111 -2.41 20.60 -14.28
C SER A 111 -3.86 20.76 -13.82
N LYS A 112 -4.84 20.25 -14.58
CA LYS A 112 -6.26 20.24 -14.20
C LYS A 112 -6.60 19.16 -13.18
N TYR A 113 -5.71 18.19 -12.97
CA TYR A 113 -5.93 16.99 -12.19
C TYR A 113 -4.88 16.82 -11.08
N PRO A 114 -4.83 17.76 -10.11
CA PRO A 114 -3.76 17.83 -9.14
C PRO A 114 -3.68 16.58 -8.23
N ILE A 115 -4.81 15.93 -7.92
CA ILE A 115 -4.81 14.72 -7.07
C ILE A 115 -4.06 13.56 -7.74
N VAL A 116 -4.15 13.45 -9.07
CA VAL A 116 -3.42 12.44 -9.84
C VAL A 116 -1.95 12.80 -9.97
N VAL A 117 -1.63 14.07 -10.22
CA VAL A 117 -0.26 14.57 -10.39
C VAL A 117 0.54 14.49 -9.09
N ASP A 118 -0.11 14.68 -7.95
CA ASP A 118 0.51 14.55 -6.62
C ASP A 118 0.77 13.10 -6.20
N ASP A 119 0.15 12.12 -6.85
CA ASP A 119 0.41 10.70 -6.61
C ASP A 119 1.52 10.18 -7.54
N HIS A 120 2.75 10.17 -7.03
CA HIS A 120 3.94 9.75 -7.78
C HIS A 120 3.78 8.37 -8.44
N VAL A 121 3.18 7.42 -7.76
CA VAL A 121 3.03 6.05 -8.28
C VAL A 121 2.11 6.03 -9.49
N VAL A 122 0.97 6.73 -9.38
CA VAL A 122 -0.03 6.78 -10.45
C VAL A 122 0.52 7.55 -11.66
N ILE A 123 1.16 8.69 -11.43
CA ILE A 123 1.65 9.55 -12.51
C ILE A 123 2.83 8.91 -13.26
N GLU A 124 3.78 8.29 -12.56
CA GLU A 124 4.92 7.58 -13.17
C GLU A 124 4.42 6.42 -14.03
N PHE A 125 3.59 5.53 -13.46
CA PHE A 125 2.99 4.42 -14.20
C PHE A 125 2.27 4.91 -15.46
N LEU A 126 1.41 5.91 -15.34
CA LEU A 126 0.65 6.44 -16.48
C LEU A 126 1.56 7.01 -17.57
N CYS A 127 2.52 7.86 -17.19
CA CYS A 127 3.40 8.51 -18.15
C CYS A 127 4.35 7.51 -18.83
N ASP A 128 4.87 6.52 -18.10
CA ASP A 128 5.78 5.55 -18.68
C ASP A 128 5.10 4.69 -19.76
N TYR A 129 3.88 4.23 -19.51
CA TYR A 129 3.14 3.47 -20.53
C TYR A 129 2.65 4.34 -21.69
N LEU A 130 2.28 5.59 -21.46
CA LEU A 130 1.96 6.52 -22.55
C LEU A 130 3.19 6.83 -23.41
N ARG A 131 4.40 6.97 -22.82
CA ARG A 131 5.66 7.10 -23.56
C ARG A 131 5.96 5.87 -24.42
N LEU A 132 5.75 4.67 -23.87
CA LEU A 132 5.91 3.43 -24.63
C LEU A 132 4.97 3.38 -25.84
N MET A 133 3.73 3.82 -25.67
CA MET A 133 2.76 3.92 -26.76
C MET A 133 3.19 4.94 -27.82
N VAL A 134 3.60 6.13 -27.39
CA VAL A 134 4.09 7.20 -28.29
C VAL A 134 5.32 6.75 -29.07
N GLY A 135 6.24 6.01 -28.43
CA GLY A 135 7.43 5.45 -29.06
C GLY A 135 7.15 4.42 -30.15
N GLY A 136 5.95 3.85 -30.19
CA GLY A 136 5.47 2.97 -31.26
C GLY A 136 6.22 1.65 -31.46
N ASN A 137 7.10 1.27 -30.51
CA ASN A 137 7.98 0.10 -30.62
C ASN A 137 7.35 -1.21 -30.18
N LEU A 138 6.20 -1.14 -29.48
CA LEU A 138 5.51 -2.30 -28.90
C LEU A 138 4.09 -2.39 -29.46
N ASN A 139 3.61 -3.62 -29.61
CA ASN A 139 2.21 -3.81 -29.94
C ASN A 139 1.32 -3.69 -28.68
N PRO A 140 0.00 -3.43 -28.82
CA PRO A 140 -0.90 -3.23 -27.70
C PRO A 140 -0.92 -4.39 -26.69
N PHE A 141 -0.78 -5.63 -27.13
CA PHE A 141 -0.77 -6.81 -26.26
C PHE A 141 0.51 -6.89 -25.42
N GLU A 142 1.65 -6.44 -25.96
CA GLU A 142 2.90 -6.38 -25.22
C GLU A 142 2.82 -5.31 -24.13
N ILE A 143 2.24 -4.16 -24.44
CA ILE A 143 2.03 -3.07 -23.47
C ILE A 143 1.09 -3.53 -22.36
N GLU A 144 -0.05 -4.15 -22.69
CA GLU A 144 -1.01 -4.70 -21.73
C GLU A 144 -0.34 -5.70 -20.79
N ASN A 145 0.43 -6.65 -21.32
CA ASN A 145 1.14 -7.64 -20.52
C ASN A 145 2.19 -7.03 -19.60
N LEU A 146 2.92 -5.99 -20.05
CA LEU A 146 3.86 -5.26 -19.21
C LEU A 146 3.15 -4.51 -18.09
N MET A 147 2.03 -3.86 -18.36
CA MET A 147 1.20 -3.19 -17.36
C MET A 147 0.71 -4.17 -16.29
N ASP A 148 0.22 -5.33 -16.70
CA ASP A 148 -0.27 -6.37 -15.79
C ASP A 148 0.84 -6.88 -14.87
N ILE A 149 2.02 -7.17 -15.43
CA ILE A 149 3.19 -7.62 -14.66
C ILE A 149 3.63 -6.56 -13.65
N GLU A 150 3.66 -5.29 -14.04
CA GLU A 150 4.07 -4.20 -13.16
C GLU A 150 3.06 -3.99 -12.03
N ILE A 151 1.75 -4.01 -12.34
CA ILE A 151 0.68 -3.92 -11.34
C ILE A 151 0.78 -5.08 -10.34
N GLU A 152 0.98 -6.32 -10.82
CA GLU A 152 1.16 -7.49 -9.95
C GLU A 152 2.41 -7.39 -9.08
N THR A 153 3.52 -6.93 -9.64
CA THR A 153 4.77 -6.72 -8.93
C THR A 153 4.59 -5.68 -7.82
N HIS A 154 4.02 -4.53 -8.16
CA HIS A 154 3.75 -3.47 -7.19
C HIS A 154 2.82 -3.93 -6.06
N HIS A 155 1.77 -4.70 -6.41
CA HIS A 155 0.87 -5.28 -5.42
C HIS A 155 1.58 -6.28 -4.50
N SER A 156 2.40 -7.17 -5.04
CA SER A 156 3.13 -8.16 -4.26
C SER A 156 4.19 -7.55 -3.35
N GLU A 157 4.91 -6.53 -3.83
CA GLU A 157 5.86 -5.77 -3.03
C GLU A 157 5.19 -5.01 -1.89
N GLY A 158 4.05 -4.37 -2.16
CA GLY A 158 3.25 -3.68 -1.15
C GLY A 158 2.67 -4.62 -0.09
N ALA A 159 2.35 -5.87 -0.47
CA ALA A 159 1.84 -6.89 0.45
C ALA A 159 2.94 -7.56 1.30
N MET A 160 4.21 -7.51 0.87
CA MET A 160 5.32 -8.19 1.53
C MET A 160 5.47 -7.82 3.02
N PRO A 161 5.53 -6.53 3.42
CA PRO A 161 5.67 -6.17 4.84
C PRO A 161 4.44 -6.56 5.67
N VAL A 162 3.24 -6.52 5.08
CA VAL A 162 2.00 -6.93 5.74
C VAL A 162 2.00 -8.43 6.01
N ASN A 163 2.36 -9.24 5.01
CA ASN A 163 2.46 -10.69 5.13
C ASN A 163 3.54 -11.11 6.14
N ALA A 164 4.66 -10.42 6.16
CA ALA A 164 5.73 -10.67 7.13
C ALA A 164 5.27 -10.38 8.57
N LEU A 165 4.57 -9.26 8.78
CA LEU A 165 4.00 -8.90 10.09
C LEU A 165 2.90 -9.88 10.51
N ALA A 166 2.03 -10.31 9.61
CA ALA A 166 1.00 -11.30 9.87
C ALA A 166 1.62 -12.63 10.34
N ARG A 167 2.64 -13.14 9.64
CA ARG A 167 3.37 -14.36 10.05
C ARG A 167 4.02 -14.22 11.43
N MET A 168 4.58 -13.05 11.74
CA MET A 168 5.13 -12.79 13.07
C MET A 168 4.02 -12.82 14.14
N ALA A 169 2.88 -12.18 13.88
CA ALA A 169 1.74 -12.17 14.79
C ALA A 169 1.16 -13.58 15.01
N ASP A 170 1.04 -14.38 13.95
CA ASP A 170 0.56 -15.76 13.99
C ASP A 170 1.49 -16.70 14.79
N SER A 171 2.78 -16.35 14.89
CA SER A 171 3.75 -17.11 15.68
C SER A 171 3.76 -16.78 17.17
N LEU A 172 3.23 -15.61 17.58
CA LEU A 172 3.23 -15.18 18.99
C LEU A 172 2.60 -16.21 19.95
N PRO A 173 1.45 -16.83 19.65
CA PRO A 173 0.84 -17.84 20.53
C PRO A 173 1.74 -19.07 20.75
N ALA A 174 2.62 -19.40 19.79
CA ALA A 174 3.51 -20.54 19.91
C ALA A 174 4.68 -20.29 20.89
N TYR A 175 4.98 -19.05 21.21
CA TYR A 175 6.04 -18.66 22.16
C TYR A 175 5.50 -18.44 23.59
N GLY A 176 4.19 -18.37 23.79
CA GLY A 176 3.50 -18.21 25.07
C GLY A 176 2.76 -19.44 25.50
#